data_5654f445569788c11535dbd7ac75809a
#
_entry.id   5654f445569788c11535dbd7ac75809a
#
_cell.length_a   1.000
_cell.length_b   1.000
_cell.length_c   1.000
_cell.angle_alpha   90.00
_cell.angle_beta   90.00
_cell.angle_gamma   90.00
#
_symmetry.space_group_name_H-M   'P 1'
#
loop_
_entity.id
_entity.type
_entity.pdbx_description
1 polymer ?
#
loop_
_entity_poly.entity_id
_entity_poly.type
_entity_poly.pdbx_seq_one_letter_code
_entity_poly.pdbx_strand_id
1 'polypeptide(L)'
;MPGPGSTLRLLAAVLALALLAAACGDSSGGAGTATPASPSSTSGSPTTVAAPSSSTEPSTTTTVVAPTVNLTEGCVENYTEGVDYFPQKLTVEDAERLGVTYEDNYKVVRVSDANFEEAAFTYVLVQCGTPAPELTDDLAGATVVEVPISSAVVMSTTMLPGLAEIGRLDIVKGLDSFDYVSTPAVLDLIEAGDLVATGSLSFGFDAEAMAAAEPDVAFTFLFGPAADELAPLEGLGIPAAVSADYRENTPLGRAEWMKFPALFINEEAAVTDLYDGIATEYGDLVEKAATAAERPTVLLDKATDGVWNVAGGGSYAARFIADAGGDYIFSDVEGNSSEQLDIETVLERASDADFWLNPGFGVSSLMDLEAADPRHAKFAAFERGDVWNNDLRVNANFGNDYFETGAAHPELVLGDLIAILHPELAPDHEFVFYRRLQ
;
A
#
# COMPACT_ATOMS: atom_id res chain seq x y z
N MET A 1 44.99 -27.66 1.42
CA MET A 1 44.28 -27.61 2.70
C MET A 1 43.96 -26.15 3.02
N PRO A 2 42.75 -25.69 2.86
CA PRO A 2 42.25 -24.53 3.59
C PRO A 2 41.21 -25.00 4.61
N GLY A 3 41.22 -24.39 5.78
CA GLY A 3 40.41 -24.72 6.95
C GLY A 3 38.95 -24.26 6.87
N PRO A 4 38.10 -24.77 7.75
CA PRO A 4 36.65 -24.55 7.75
C PRO A 4 36.32 -23.29 8.56
N GLY A 5 35.71 -22.29 7.90
CA GLY A 5 35.29 -21.08 8.63
C GLY A 5 34.59 -20.03 7.80
N SER A 6 33.52 -20.36 7.10
CA SER A 6 32.69 -19.33 6.46
C SER A 6 31.30 -19.81 6.00
N THR A 7 30.63 -20.63 6.82
CA THR A 7 29.24 -21.06 6.53
C THR A 7 28.30 -20.86 7.74
N LEU A 8 28.42 -19.74 8.44
CA LEU A 8 27.58 -19.45 9.60
C LEU A 8 27.24 -17.95 9.71
N ARG A 9 26.72 -17.34 8.64
CA ARG A 9 26.22 -15.94 8.69
C ARG A 9 25.04 -15.66 7.75
N LEU A 10 24.25 -16.64 7.34
CA LEU A 10 23.12 -16.45 6.42
C LEU A 10 21.83 -17.10 6.91
N LEU A 11 21.58 -17.14 8.21
CA LEU A 11 20.35 -17.76 8.79
C LEU A 11 19.81 -16.97 9.98
N ALA A 12 19.74 -15.64 9.89
CA ALA A 12 19.25 -14.81 10.99
C ALA A 12 18.37 -13.62 10.56
N ALA A 13 17.62 -13.72 9.46
CA ALA A 13 16.80 -12.59 8.99
C ALA A 13 15.34 -12.93 8.65
N VAL A 14 14.81 -14.07 9.04
CA VAL A 14 13.40 -14.46 8.71
C VAL A 14 12.60 -14.97 9.92
N LEU A 15 13.07 -14.80 11.15
CA LEU A 15 12.35 -15.32 12.31
C LEU A 15 12.29 -14.30 13.45
N ALA A 16 11.43 -13.29 13.34
CA ALA A 16 11.01 -12.47 14.46
C ALA A 16 9.61 -11.85 14.22
N LEU A 17 8.61 -12.68 14.04
CA LEU A 17 7.21 -12.26 14.17
C LEU A 17 6.43 -13.34 14.92
N ALA A 18 6.66 -13.47 16.19
CA ALA A 18 5.68 -14.03 17.13
C ALA A 18 6.17 -13.82 18.56
N LEU A 19 5.27 -13.31 19.40
CA LEU A 19 5.32 -13.24 20.86
C LEU A 19 6.01 -12.01 21.48
N LEU A 20 5.15 -11.08 21.98
CA LEU A 20 5.20 -10.67 23.39
C LEU A 20 3.89 -9.96 23.74
N ALA A 21 3.03 -10.70 24.39
CA ALA A 21 1.89 -10.15 25.14
C ALA A 21 2.28 -10.06 26.64
N ALA A 22 1.80 -9.00 27.29
CA ALA A 22 1.61 -8.81 28.72
C ALA A 22 2.80 -8.37 29.58
N ALA A 23 2.69 -7.13 30.09
CA ALA A 23 2.65 -6.90 31.55
C ALA A 23 2.23 -5.45 31.86
N CYS A 24 1.14 -5.31 32.61
CA CYS A 24 0.67 -4.11 33.28
C CYS A 24 1.65 -3.63 34.35
N GLY A 25 1.73 -2.31 34.55
CA GLY A 25 2.41 -1.72 35.71
C GLY A 25 2.06 -0.26 35.88
N ASP A 26 1.03 -0.05 36.70
CA ASP A 26 0.51 1.22 37.19
C ASP A 26 1.49 1.91 38.15
N SER A 27 1.70 3.22 38.06
CA SER A 27 1.91 4.05 39.27
C SER A 27 1.77 5.55 38.99
N SER A 28 0.87 6.07 39.75
CA SER A 28 0.43 7.45 40.01
C SER A 28 1.52 8.40 40.53
N GLY A 29 1.33 9.70 40.25
CA GLY A 29 1.57 10.70 41.25
C GLY A 29 2.23 12.01 40.85
N GLY A 30 1.54 13.12 41.00
CA GLY A 30 2.15 14.32 41.54
C GLY A 30 1.90 15.65 40.83
N ALA A 31 0.93 16.37 41.33
CA ALA A 31 0.57 17.73 40.98
C ALA A 31 1.66 18.79 41.22
N GLY A 32 1.63 19.87 40.42
CA GLY A 32 2.40 21.08 40.68
C GLY A 32 1.91 22.27 39.87
N THR A 33 0.97 22.99 40.47
CA THR A 33 0.45 24.29 40.04
C THR A 33 1.47 25.43 40.14
N ALA A 34 1.56 26.31 39.16
CA ALA A 34 1.89 27.72 39.36
C ALA A 34 1.52 28.60 38.15
N THR A 35 0.49 29.41 38.32
CA THR A 35 0.26 30.73 37.68
C THR A 35 0.80 31.78 38.69
N PRO A 36 1.12 33.04 38.38
CA PRO A 36 0.64 33.98 37.35
C PRO A 36 1.68 35.02 36.87
N ALA A 37 1.36 35.87 35.91
CA ALA A 37 1.32 37.33 36.03
C ALA A 37 1.26 38.05 34.68
N SER A 38 0.20 38.80 34.49
CA SER A 38 0.16 39.97 33.60
C SER A 38 0.83 41.18 34.24
N PRO A 39 1.34 42.14 33.47
CA PRO A 39 0.77 43.47 33.63
C PRO A 39 0.58 44.31 32.33
N SER A 40 -0.57 44.94 32.29
CA SER A 40 -0.85 46.38 32.24
C SER A 40 -0.45 47.20 31.01
N SER A 41 -1.48 47.57 30.30
CA SER A 41 -1.90 48.82 29.65
C SER A 41 -0.97 50.06 29.70
N THR A 42 -0.78 50.70 28.53
CA THR A 42 -0.70 52.18 28.43
C THR A 42 -1.49 52.67 27.23
N SER A 43 -2.39 53.59 27.51
CA SER A 43 -3.23 54.36 26.61
C SER A 43 -2.44 55.48 25.90
N GLY A 44 -2.77 55.73 24.64
CA GLY A 44 -2.39 56.92 23.90
C GLY A 44 -3.47 57.30 22.92
N SER A 45 -4.14 58.42 23.18
CA SER A 45 -5.26 59.00 22.42
C SER A 45 -4.81 59.77 21.16
N PRO A 46 -5.73 60.23 20.32
CA PRO A 46 -5.64 60.15 18.85
C PRO A 46 -5.16 61.50 18.23
N THR A 47 -4.55 61.39 17.06
CA THR A 47 -4.30 62.55 16.19
C THR A 47 -5.11 62.39 14.90
N THR A 48 -6.06 63.26 14.75
CA THR A 48 -6.87 63.46 13.54
C THR A 48 -6.01 63.98 12.42
N VAL A 49 -5.92 63.31 11.27
CA VAL A 49 -5.41 63.88 10.01
C VAL A 49 -6.40 63.58 8.88
N ALA A 50 -6.63 64.64 8.11
CA ALA A 50 -7.65 64.79 7.09
C ALA A 50 -7.60 63.75 5.94
N ALA A 51 -8.74 63.44 5.40
CA ALA A 51 -8.96 62.63 4.21
C ALA A 51 -8.35 63.24 2.95
N PRO A 52 -7.73 62.43 2.06
CA PRO A 52 -7.59 62.76 0.66
C PRO A 52 -8.69 62.11 -0.17
N SER A 53 -9.09 62.82 -1.17
CA SER A 53 -10.15 62.60 -2.13
C SER A 53 -10.05 61.24 -2.83
N SER A 54 -11.18 60.55 -2.93
CA SER A 54 -11.42 59.36 -3.74
C SER A 54 -11.16 59.64 -5.22
N SER A 55 -10.11 59.07 -5.78
CA SER A 55 -10.02 58.76 -7.22
C SER A 55 -10.62 57.36 -7.42
N THR A 56 -11.75 57.30 -8.06
CA THR A 56 -12.39 56.06 -8.51
C THR A 56 -11.55 55.55 -9.72
N GLU A 57 -10.61 54.67 -9.45
CA GLU A 57 -10.06 53.83 -10.50
C GLU A 57 -11.14 52.84 -10.96
N PRO A 58 -11.29 52.55 -12.27
CA PRO A 58 -12.21 51.53 -12.74
C PRO A 58 -11.72 50.20 -12.25
N SER A 59 -12.46 49.54 -11.35
CA SER A 59 -12.28 48.13 -11.03
C SER A 59 -12.47 47.32 -12.31
N THR A 60 -11.37 46.93 -12.93
CA THR A 60 -11.36 45.84 -13.90
C THR A 60 -11.75 44.57 -13.14
N THR A 61 -13.00 44.19 -13.27
CA THR A 61 -13.48 42.87 -12.82
C THR A 61 -12.76 41.84 -13.68
N THR A 62 -11.64 41.32 -13.20
CA THR A 62 -10.99 40.17 -13.81
C THR A 62 -11.94 39.02 -13.60
N THR A 63 -12.59 38.56 -14.66
CA THR A 63 -13.40 37.33 -14.60
C THR A 63 -12.45 36.19 -14.31
N VAL A 64 -12.49 35.64 -13.10
CA VAL A 64 -11.74 34.47 -12.73
C VAL A 64 -12.35 33.30 -13.50
N VAL A 65 -11.57 32.67 -14.34
CA VAL A 65 -11.96 31.44 -15.02
C VAL A 65 -11.58 30.27 -14.10
N ALA A 66 -12.57 29.52 -13.61
CA ALA A 66 -12.31 28.31 -12.84
C ALA A 66 -11.54 27.30 -13.69
N PRO A 67 -10.61 26.54 -13.10
CA PRO A 67 -9.90 25.47 -13.80
C PRO A 67 -10.87 24.37 -14.23
N THR A 68 -10.59 23.74 -15.37
CA THR A 68 -11.36 22.59 -15.89
C THR A 68 -10.63 21.26 -15.73
N VAL A 69 -9.35 21.32 -15.35
CA VAL A 69 -8.49 20.19 -15.03
C VAL A 69 -7.71 20.52 -13.75
N ASN A 70 -7.30 19.49 -13.04
CA ASN A 70 -6.46 19.66 -11.87
C ASN A 70 -5.08 20.16 -12.27
N LEU A 71 -4.46 20.99 -11.42
CA LEU A 71 -3.11 21.49 -11.64
C LEU A 71 -2.10 20.43 -11.21
N THR A 72 -1.45 19.79 -12.17
CA THR A 72 -0.47 18.70 -11.93
C THR A 72 0.98 19.19 -11.80
N GLU A 73 1.24 20.47 -12.12
CA GLU A 73 2.54 21.11 -12.00
C GLU A 73 2.38 22.58 -11.59
N GLY A 74 3.33 23.09 -10.79
CA GLY A 74 3.36 24.48 -10.34
C GLY A 74 2.27 24.81 -9.31
N CYS A 75 2.06 26.11 -9.08
CA CYS A 75 1.16 26.63 -8.06
C CYS A 75 0.14 27.61 -8.63
N VAL A 76 -0.97 27.81 -7.93
CA VAL A 76 -1.96 28.85 -8.23
C VAL A 76 -1.32 30.22 -8.02
N GLU A 77 -1.26 31.04 -9.07
CA GLU A 77 -0.69 32.38 -8.97
C GLU A 77 -1.62 33.41 -8.32
N ASN A 78 -2.92 33.27 -8.54
CA ASN A 78 -3.93 34.21 -8.06
C ASN A 78 -5.11 33.43 -7.45
N TYR A 79 -5.02 33.16 -6.17
CA TYR A 79 -6.09 32.51 -5.43
C TYR A 79 -7.38 33.36 -5.40
N THR A 80 -8.51 32.70 -5.58
CA THR A 80 -9.82 33.30 -5.44
C THR A 80 -10.69 32.36 -4.60
N GLU A 81 -11.23 32.86 -3.50
CA GLU A 81 -12.13 32.12 -2.63
C GLU A 81 -13.38 31.66 -3.37
N GLY A 82 -13.81 30.41 -3.12
CA GLY A 82 -15.00 29.79 -3.75
C GLY A 82 -14.75 29.29 -5.17
N VAL A 83 -13.51 29.24 -5.64
CA VAL A 83 -13.13 28.57 -6.89
C VAL A 83 -12.71 27.16 -6.56
N ASP A 84 -13.34 26.17 -7.22
CA ASP A 84 -12.93 24.76 -7.13
C ASP A 84 -11.64 24.55 -7.93
N TYR A 85 -10.55 24.24 -7.22
CA TYR A 85 -9.21 23.96 -7.79
C TYR A 85 -8.98 22.49 -8.09
N PHE A 86 -9.94 21.62 -7.74
CA PHE A 86 -9.93 20.18 -8.04
C PHE A 86 -11.17 19.76 -8.85
N PRO A 87 -11.34 20.28 -10.07
CA PRO A 87 -12.54 19.96 -10.90
C PRO A 87 -12.60 18.48 -11.29
N GLN A 88 -11.48 17.77 -11.34
CA GLN A 88 -11.41 16.33 -11.59
C GLN A 88 -11.24 15.64 -10.23
N LYS A 89 -12.32 15.00 -9.77
CA LYS A 89 -12.38 14.31 -8.47
C LYS A 89 -12.45 12.81 -8.69
N LEU A 90 -11.72 12.05 -7.91
CA LEU A 90 -11.88 10.60 -7.87
C LEU A 90 -12.80 10.18 -6.72
N THR A 91 -13.35 8.97 -6.83
CA THR A 91 -14.04 8.25 -5.78
C THR A 91 -13.23 7.00 -5.42
N VAL A 92 -13.41 6.50 -4.19
CA VAL A 92 -12.86 5.23 -3.73
C VAL A 92 -14.05 4.29 -3.54
N GLU A 93 -14.02 3.14 -4.23
CA GLU A 93 -15.16 2.22 -4.33
C GLU A 93 -14.92 0.87 -3.66
N ASP A 94 -13.70 0.32 -3.76
CA ASP A 94 -13.33 -1.03 -3.32
C ASP A 94 -12.42 -1.03 -2.09
N ALA A 95 -11.58 0.01 -1.92
CA ALA A 95 -10.67 0.13 -0.78
C ALA A 95 -11.45 0.60 0.46
N GLU A 96 -11.56 -0.26 1.46
CA GLU A 96 -12.32 0.02 2.69
C GLU A 96 -11.58 0.99 3.64
N ARG A 97 -10.26 1.11 3.48
CA ARG A 97 -9.39 1.86 4.40
C ARG A 97 -8.92 3.19 3.86
N LEU A 98 -9.26 3.53 2.63
CA LEU A 98 -8.93 4.80 1.98
C LEU A 98 -10.20 5.63 1.79
N GLY A 99 -10.17 6.90 2.15
CA GLY A 99 -11.26 7.83 1.89
C GLY A 99 -10.74 9.18 1.46
N VAL A 100 -11.46 9.87 0.57
CA VAL A 100 -11.15 11.23 0.14
C VAL A 100 -12.40 12.10 0.11
N THR A 101 -12.27 13.33 0.56
CA THR A 101 -13.27 14.38 0.37
C THR A 101 -12.60 15.64 -0.18
N TYR A 102 -13.35 16.43 -0.95
CA TYR A 102 -12.82 17.60 -1.64
C TYR A 102 -13.54 18.85 -1.17
N GLU A 103 -12.74 19.88 -0.91
CA GLU A 103 -13.16 21.26 -0.75
C GLU A 103 -12.62 22.09 -1.91
N ASP A 104 -12.92 23.38 -1.97
CA ASP A 104 -12.57 24.23 -3.11
C ASP A 104 -11.06 24.22 -3.42
N ASN A 105 -10.22 24.31 -2.38
CA ASN A 105 -8.77 24.46 -2.53
C ASN A 105 -7.93 23.46 -1.72
N TYR A 106 -8.56 22.47 -1.10
CA TYR A 106 -7.87 21.37 -0.46
C TYR A 106 -8.71 20.09 -0.54
N LYS A 107 -8.08 18.97 -0.35
CA LYS A 107 -8.72 17.66 -0.19
C LYS A 107 -8.28 17.03 1.11
N VAL A 108 -9.17 16.25 1.71
CA VAL A 108 -8.90 15.51 2.95
C VAL A 108 -8.86 14.03 2.64
N VAL A 109 -7.70 13.44 2.84
CA VAL A 109 -7.50 12.01 2.66
C VAL A 109 -7.43 11.34 4.03
N ARG A 110 -8.21 10.28 4.23
CA ARG A 110 -8.25 9.52 5.46
C ARG A 110 -7.83 8.08 5.21
N VAL A 111 -6.93 7.60 6.05
CA VAL A 111 -6.49 6.22 6.09
C VAL A 111 -6.88 5.64 7.43
N SER A 112 -7.61 4.53 7.44
CA SER A 112 -8.00 3.81 8.64
C SER A 112 -7.30 2.46 8.74
N ASP A 113 -7.20 1.90 9.95
CA ASP A 113 -6.64 0.57 10.21
C ASP A 113 -5.28 0.33 9.52
N ALA A 114 -4.41 1.35 9.52
CA ALA A 114 -3.15 1.32 8.79
C ALA A 114 -2.16 0.26 9.31
N ASN A 115 -2.41 -0.29 10.49
CA ASN A 115 -1.66 -1.42 11.06
C ASN A 115 -2.52 -2.23 12.04
N PHE A 116 -1.92 -3.24 12.68
CA PHE A 116 -2.62 -4.11 13.66
C PHE A 116 -3.05 -3.41 14.95
N GLU A 117 -2.63 -2.17 15.17
CA GLU A 117 -3.04 -1.30 16.29
C GLU A 117 -4.19 -0.37 15.92
N GLU A 118 -4.84 -0.56 14.78
CA GLU A 118 -5.95 0.26 14.28
C GLU A 118 -5.55 1.74 14.11
N ALA A 119 -4.28 2.02 13.74
CA ALA A 119 -3.81 3.38 13.51
C ALA A 119 -4.57 4.05 12.36
N ALA A 120 -4.92 5.31 12.56
CA ALA A 120 -5.60 6.12 11.55
C ALA A 120 -4.82 7.41 11.26
N PHE A 121 -4.85 7.86 10.00
CA PHE A 121 -4.16 9.07 9.55
C PHE A 121 -5.11 9.96 8.77
N THR A 122 -4.93 11.27 8.94
CA THR A 122 -5.64 12.29 8.16
C THR A 122 -4.63 13.22 7.51
N TYR A 123 -4.76 13.40 6.19
CA TYR A 123 -3.96 14.31 5.40
C TYR A 123 -4.84 15.40 4.83
N VAL A 124 -4.37 16.66 4.95
CA VAL A 124 -4.98 17.82 4.30
C VAL A 124 -4.05 18.23 3.16
N LEU A 125 -4.45 17.88 1.93
CA LEU A 125 -3.69 18.16 0.72
C LEU A 125 -4.15 19.49 0.15
N VAL A 126 -3.35 20.53 0.37
CA VAL A 126 -3.69 21.92 0.00
C VAL A 126 -3.13 22.25 -1.36
N GLN A 127 -3.97 22.76 -2.26
CA GLN A 127 -3.50 23.22 -3.57
C GLN A 127 -2.43 24.32 -3.39
N CYS A 128 -1.24 24.09 -3.93
CA CYS A 128 -0.11 25.03 -3.83
C CYS A 128 -0.52 26.43 -4.32
N GLY A 129 -0.14 27.46 -3.56
CA GLY A 129 -0.51 28.85 -3.82
C GLY A 129 -1.88 29.25 -3.28
N THR A 130 -2.53 28.40 -2.50
CA THR A 130 -3.79 28.71 -1.82
C THR A 130 -3.64 28.61 -0.30
N PRO A 131 -4.51 29.24 0.51
CA PRO A 131 -4.39 29.17 1.96
C PRO A 131 -4.79 27.79 2.49
N ALA A 132 -4.04 27.27 3.49
CA ALA A 132 -4.44 26.08 4.21
C ALA A 132 -5.67 26.35 5.10
N PRO A 133 -6.55 25.36 5.34
CA PRO A 133 -7.65 25.49 6.27
C PRO A 133 -7.15 25.53 7.73
N GLU A 134 -8.01 25.99 8.64
CA GLU A 134 -7.75 25.83 10.08
C GLU A 134 -7.89 24.34 10.47
N LEU A 135 -6.89 23.81 11.17
CA LEU A 135 -6.88 22.42 11.63
C LEU A 135 -7.65 22.28 12.94
N THR A 136 -8.95 22.34 12.86
CA THR A 136 -9.88 22.21 14.02
C THR A 136 -10.79 21.00 13.83
N ASP A 137 -11.47 20.60 14.91
CA ASP A 137 -12.45 19.51 14.92
C ASP A 137 -11.90 18.20 14.34
N ASP A 138 -12.45 17.72 13.23
CA ASP A 138 -12.06 16.47 12.56
C ASP A 138 -10.74 16.56 11.75
N LEU A 139 -10.18 17.77 11.59
CA LEU A 139 -8.87 18.00 11.01
C LEU A 139 -7.77 18.22 12.06
N ALA A 140 -8.11 18.20 13.35
CA ALA A 140 -7.12 18.38 14.40
C ALA A 140 -6.05 17.30 14.37
N GLY A 141 -4.78 17.70 14.24
CA GLY A 141 -3.65 16.78 14.13
C GLY A 141 -3.41 16.19 12.73
N ALA A 142 -4.14 16.65 11.71
CA ALA A 142 -3.91 16.24 10.33
C ALA A 142 -2.52 16.69 9.84
N THR A 143 -1.89 15.86 9.02
CA THR A 143 -0.68 16.22 8.30
C THR A 143 -1.04 17.06 7.09
N VAL A 144 -0.49 18.27 7.00
CA VAL A 144 -0.71 19.19 5.86
C VAL A 144 0.39 18.98 4.83
N VAL A 145 0.01 18.82 3.57
CA VAL A 145 0.92 18.70 2.43
C VAL A 145 0.44 19.64 1.32
N GLU A 146 1.34 20.47 0.77
CA GLU A 146 1.04 21.24 -0.44
C GLU A 146 1.10 20.30 -1.66
N VAL A 147 0.09 20.41 -2.54
CA VAL A 147 -0.02 19.59 -3.77
C VAL A 147 -0.15 20.46 -5.02
N PRO A 148 0.36 20.00 -6.18
CA PRO A 148 1.04 18.72 -6.38
C PRO A 148 2.44 18.70 -5.77
N ILE A 149 2.85 17.56 -5.21
CA ILE A 149 4.24 17.34 -4.81
C ILE A 149 5.12 17.13 -6.04
N SER A 150 6.42 17.40 -5.90
CA SER A 150 7.42 17.26 -6.96
C SER A 150 8.48 16.19 -6.66
N SER A 151 8.53 15.72 -5.43
CA SER A 151 9.51 14.74 -4.98
C SER A 151 8.93 13.81 -3.91
N ALA A 152 9.22 12.52 -4.03
CA ALA A 152 8.81 11.52 -3.05
C ALA A 152 9.86 10.43 -2.88
N VAL A 153 9.94 9.88 -1.67
CA VAL A 153 10.53 8.55 -1.43
C VAL A 153 9.39 7.55 -1.30
N VAL A 154 9.44 6.46 -2.06
CA VAL A 154 8.40 5.43 -2.09
C VAL A 154 8.95 4.18 -1.40
N MET A 155 8.45 3.88 -0.20
CA MET A 155 8.96 2.79 0.65
C MET A 155 8.09 1.51 0.53
N SER A 156 7.21 1.45 -0.48
CA SER A 156 6.45 0.26 -0.83
C SER A 156 6.42 0.07 -2.33
N THR A 157 6.87 -1.09 -2.82
CA THR A 157 6.89 -1.37 -4.25
C THR A 157 5.50 -1.46 -4.87
N THR A 158 4.44 -1.70 -4.07
CA THR A 158 3.05 -1.79 -4.54
C THR A 158 2.52 -0.52 -5.21
N MET A 159 3.14 0.65 -4.94
CA MET A 159 2.76 1.93 -5.53
C MET A 159 3.44 2.22 -6.87
N LEU A 160 4.54 1.50 -7.17
CA LEU A 160 5.37 1.78 -8.34
C LEU A 160 4.69 1.50 -9.67
N PRO A 161 3.94 0.38 -9.87
CA PRO A 161 3.28 0.12 -11.13
C PRO A 161 2.30 1.23 -11.52
N GLY A 162 1.42 1.66 -10.60
CA GLY A 162 0.45 2.73 -10.86
C GLY A 162 1.11 4.06 -11.23
N LEU A 163 2.17 4.46 -10.51
CA LEU A 163 2.94 5.67 -10.85
C LEU A 163 3.63 5.56 -12.22
N ALA A 164 4.15 4.38 -12.56
CA ALA A 164 4.79 4.13 -13.86
C ALA A 164 3.77 4.24 -15.00
N GLU A 165 2.59 3.67 -14.84
CA GLU A 165 1.56 3.61 -15.87
C GLU A 165 0.88 4.95 -16.14
N ILE A 166 0.70 5.78 -15.11
CA ILE A 166 0.24 7.17 -15.31
C ILE A 166 1.38 8.12 -15.72
N GLY A 167 2.62 7.60 -15.90
CA GLY A 167 3.77 8.36 -16.38
C GLY A 167 4.36 9.33 -15.36
N ARG A 168 4.23 9.06 -14.04
CA ARG A 168 4.65 9.96 -12.96
C ARG A 168 5.79 9.42 -12.10
N LEU A 169 6.71 8.67 -12.70
CA LEU A 169 7.96 8.29 -12.02
C LEU A 169 8.94 9.45 -11.82
N ASP A 170 8.73 10.59 -12.45
CA ASP A 170 9.52 11.81 -12.30
C ASP A 170 9.58 12.32 -10.85
N ILE A 171 8.53 12.06 -10.06
CA ILE A 171 8.49 12.45 -8.64
C ILE A 171 9.32 11.52 -7.75
N VAL A 172 9.60 10.28 -8.16
CA VAL A 172 10.30 9.30 -7.33
C VAL A 172 11.79 9.65 -7.27
N LYS A 173 12.30 9.90 -6.05
CA LYS A 173 13.71 10.23 -5.80
C LYS A 173 14.44 9.13 -5.03
N GLY A 174 13.72 8.24 -4.39
CA GLY A 174 14.30 7.13 -3.65
C GLY A 174 13.28 6.06 -3.30
N LEU A 175 13.83 4.91 -2.91
CA LEU A 175 13.10 3.73 -2.45
C LEU A 175 13.72 3.24 -1.13
N ASP A 176 12.98 2.44 -0.37
CA ASP A 176 13.54 1.78 0.80
C ASP A 176 14.62 0.77 0.41
N SER A 177 14.39 -0.02 -0.65
CA SER A 177 15.34 -0.99 -1.19
C SER A 177 15.16 -1.13 -2.71
N PHE A 178 16.24 -1.40 -3.41
CA PHE A 178 16.22 -1.77 -4.84
C PHE A 178 16.01 -3.27 -5.05
N ASP A 179 16.21 -4.07 -4.00
CA ASP A 179 16.24 -5.54 -4.09
C ASP A 179 14.90 -6.16 -4.51
N TYR A 180 13.80 -5.50 -4.15
CA TYR A 180 12.45 -6.05 -4.35
C TYR A 180 11.71 -5.48 -5.56
N VAL A 181 12.31 -4.53 -6.27
CA VAL A 181 11.67 -3.85 -7.42
C VAL A 181 11.58 -4.79 -8.62
N SER A 182 10.41 -4.81 -9.25
CA SER A 182 10.10 -5.56 -10.47
C SER A 182 9.66 -4.67 -11.62
N THR A 183 9.09 -3.49 -11.36
CA THR A 183 8.62 -2.52 -12.38
C THR A 183 9.76 -2.11 -13.32
N PRO A 184 9.70 -2.43 -14.63
CA PRO A 184 10.83 -2.23 -15.55
C PRO A 184 11.32 -0.78 -15.62
N ALA A 185 10.40 0.19 -15.71
CA ALA A 185 10.77 1.60 -15.81
C ALA A 185 11.48 2.12 -14.54
N VAL A 186 11.21 1.53 -13.36
CA VAL A 186 11.91 1.86 -12.11
C VAL A 186 13.29 1.20 -12.09
N LEU A 187 13.43 -0.02 -12.62
CA LEU A 187 14.72 -0.68 -12.78
C LEU A 187 15.65 0.13 -13.70
N ASP A 188 15.12 0.74 -14.77
CA ASP A 188 15.88 1.63 -15.64
C ASP A 188 16.40 2.87 -14.87
N LEU A 189 15.60 3.47 -13.99
CA LEU A 189 16.02 4.58 -13.13
C LEU A 189 17.10 4.16 -12.11
N ILE A 190 16.99 2.94 -11.55
CA ILE A 190 17.99 2.38 -10.65
C ILE A 190 19.33 2.17 -11.39
N GLU A 191 19.28 1.61 -12.61
CA GLU A 191 20.47 1.39 -13.42
C GLU A 191 21.13 2.70 -13.85
N ALA A 192 20.35 3.74 -14.13
CA ALA A 192 20.83 5.09 -14.42
C ALA A 192 21.46 5.78 -13.21
N GLY A 193 21.18 5.33 -12.00
CA GLY A 193 21.64 5.94 -10.75
C GLY A 193 20.84 7.19 -10.36
N ASP A 194 19.60 7.29 -10.83
CA ASP A 194 18.72 8.43 -10.61
C ASP A 194 17.95 8.33 -9.26
N LEU A 195 17.99 7.17 -8.61
CA LEU A 195 17.31 6.90 -7.34
C LEU A 195 18.30 6.62 -6.21
N VAL A 196 17.91 6.94 -4.98
CA VAL A 196 18.66 6.59 -3.77
C VAL A 196 17.96 5.49 -2.98
N ALA A 197 18.71 4.59 -2.34
CA ALA A 197 18.17 3.62 -1.39
C ALA A 197 18.24 4.22 0.02
N THR A 198 17.08 4.34 0.70
CA THR A 198 16.97 5.02 2.00
C THR A 198 16.93 4.06 3.19
N GLY A 199 16.91 2.76 2.92
CA GLY A 199 16.65 1.75 3.96
C GLY A 199 15.19 1.78 4.43
N SER A 200 14.76 0.69 5.05
CA SER A 200 13.43 0.56 5.63
C SER A 200 13.36 1.26 6.99
N LEU A 201 12.23 1.86 7.33
CA LEU A 201 12.02 2.49 8.65
C LEU A 201 12.21 1.50 9.81
N SER A 202 11.85 0.24 9.62
CA SER A 202 12.01 -0.81 10.62
C SER A 202 13.41 -1.42 10.63
N PHE A 203 14.18 -1.35 9.51
CA PHE A 203 15.46 -2.03 9.37
C PHE A 203 16.46 -1.23 8.52
N GLY A 204 17.45 -0.63 9.15
CA GLY A 204 18.58 -0.04 8.43
C GLY A 204 18.28 1.29 7.75
N PHE A 205 17.38 2.09 8.31
CA PHE A 205 17.06 3.44 7.82
C PHE A 205 18.31 4.33 7.70
N ASP A 206 18.51 4.90 6.53
CA ASP A 206 19.59 5.84 6.22
C ASP A 206 19.05 7.27 6.16
N ALA A 207 19.19 7.99 7.26
CA ALA A 207 18.74 9.37 7.39
C ALA A 207 19.48 10.34 6.46
N GLU A 208 20.75 10.05 6.10
CA GLU A 208 21.54 10.91 5.18
C GLU A 208 21.02 10.75 3.74
N ALA A 209 20.75 9.50 3.32
CA ALA A 209 20.17 9.22 2.01
C ALA A 209 18.75 9.78 1.90
N MET A 210 17.92 9.63 2.94
CA MET A 210 16.58 10.20 2.99
C MET A 210 16.61 11.73 2.89
N ALA A 211 17.47 12.39 3.66
CA ALA A 211 17.61 13.84 3.60
C ALA A 211 18.18 14.33 2.25
N ALA A 212 19.08 13.56 1.62
CA ALA A 212 19.65 13.90 0.32
C ALA A 212 18.65 13.78 -0.84
N ALA A 213 17.61 12.95 -0.68
CA ALA A 213 16.52 12.84 -1.63
C ALA A 213 15.61 14.08 -1.63
N GLU A 214 15.64 14.90 -0.57
CA GLU A 214 14.80 16.09 -0.38
C GLU A 214 13.32 15.85 -0.73
N PRO A 215 12.66 14.79 -0.18
CA PRO A 215 11.30 14.47 -0.55
C PRO A 215 10.30 15.43 0.10
N ASP A 216 9.28 15.82 -0.64
CA ASP A 216 8.11 16.52 -0.11
C ASP A 216 7.29 15.59 0.81
N VAL A 217 7.29 14.27 0.50
CA VAL A 217 6.57 13.22 1.21
C VAL A 217 7.33 11.90 1.12
N ALA A 218 7.29 11.10 2.19
CA ALA A 218 7.68 9.70 2.17
C ALA A 218 6.42 8.82 2.21
N PHE A 219 6.13 8.08 1.13
CA PHE A 219 5.10 7.06 1.11
C PHE A 219 5.61 5.81 1.79
N THR A 220 4.90 5.33 2.81
CA THR A 220 5.33 4.19 3.63
C THR A 220 4.13 3.33 4.06
N PHE A 221 4.40 2.29 4.80
CA PHE A 221 3.43 1.42 5.46
C PHE A 221 3.95 1.07 6.86
N LEU A 222 3.11 0.50 7.74
CA LEU A 222 3.46 0.22 9.12
C LEU A 222 3.20 -1.24 9.48
N PHE A 223 4.14 -1.86 10.19
CA PHE A 223 3.93 -3.15 10.85
C PHE A 223 3.89 -3.04 12.38
N GLY A 224 4.60 -2.08 12.93
CA GLY A 224 4.70 -1.84 14.36
C GLY A 224 3.99 -0.56 14.80
N PRO A 225 4.25 -0.10 16.04
CA PRO A 225 3.68 1.13 16.58
C PRO A 225 4.03 2.34 15.71
N ALA A 226 3.00 3.07 15.26
CA ALA A 226 3.18 4.22 14.37
C ALA A 226 4.16 5.26 14.95
N ALA A 227 4.08 5.54 16.24
CA ALA A 227 4.96 6.51 16.89
C ALA A 227 6.45 6.11 16.85
N ASP A 228 6.74 4.81 16.89
CA ASP A 228 8.12 4.31 16.84
C ASP A 228 8.64 4.24 15.40
N GLU A 229 7.80 3.75 14.46
CA GLU A 229 8.21 3.59 13.07
C GLU A 229 8.31 4.93 12.32
N LEU A 230 7.47 5.92 12.62
CA LEU A 230 7.50 7.23 11.95
C LEU A 230 8.48 8.23 12.58
N ALA A 231 8.98 7.97 13.80
CA ALA A 231 9.92 8.87 14.48
C ALA A 231 11.17 9.27 13.65
N PRO A 232 11.77 8.39 12.82
CA PRO A 232 12.89 8.80 11.96
C PRO A 232 12.51 9.88 10.93
N LEU A 233 11.33 9.80 10.31
CA LEU A 233 10.84 10.78 9.34
C LEU A 233 10.45 12.10 10.04
N GLU A 234 9.77 12.00 11.19
CA GLU A 234 9.41 13.15 12.02
C GLU A 234 10.67 13.92 12.46
N GLY A 235 11.74 13.19 12.83
CA GLY A 235 13.02 13.78 13.20
C GLY A 235 13.71 14.57 12.07
N LEU A 236 13.39 14.26 10.82
CA LEU A 236 13.84 14.96 9.62
C LEU A 236 12.85 16.04 9.16
N GLY A 237 11.64 16.09 9.74
CA GLY A 237 10.57 16.99 9.30
C GLY A 237 9.94 16.60 7.97
N ILE A 238 10.05 15.32 7.56
CA ILE A 238 9.49 14.80 6.34
C ILE A 238 8.10 14.23 6.62
N PRO A 239 7.04 14.70 5.94
CA PRO A 239 5.71 14.13 6.08
C PRO A 239 5.67 12.67 5.64
N ALA A 240 5.12 11.79 6.48
CA ALA A 240 4.87 10.40 6.15
C ALA A 240 3.45 10.23 5.61
N ALA A 241 3.29 9.66 4.41
CA ALA A 241 2.02 9.23 3.85
C ALA A 241 1.90 7.70 3.98
N VAL A 242 1.10 7.25 4.94
CA VAL A 242 0.98 5.84 5.32
C VAL A 242 -0.08 5.14 4.49
N SER A 243 0.30 4.06 3.80
CA SER A 243 -0.62 3.15 3.09
C SER A 243 -1.13 2.05 4.03
N ALA A 244 -2.35 1.59 3.74
CA ALA A 244 -2.95 0.40 4.36
C ALA A 244 -3.36 -0.67 3.33
N ASP A 245 -2.81 -0.63 2.12
CA ASP A 245 -3.13 -1.51 0.99
C ASP A 245 -3.04 -3.00 1.35
N TYR A 246 -2.00 -3.39 2.08
CA TYR A 246 -1.79 -4.78 2.52
C TYR A 246 -2.86 -5.27 3.52
N ARG A 247 -3.64 -4.35 4.10
CA ARG A 247 -4.72 -4.63 5.04
C ARG A 247 -6.08 -4.81 4.36
N GLU A 248 -6.19 -4.51 3.06
CA GLU A 248 -7.43 -4.67 2.32
C GLU A 248 -7.81 -6.14 2.15
N ASN A 249 -9.11 -6.41 2.18
CA ASN A 249 -9.68 -7.75 2.19
C ASN A 249 -9.98 -8.28 0.78
N THR A 250 -9.95 -7.41 -0.22
CA THR A 250 -10.27 -7.77 -1.61
C THR A 250 -9.12 -7.43 -2.55
N PRO A 251 -8.97 -8.17 -3.66
CA PRO A 251 -7.96 -7.86 -4.68
C PRO A 251 -8.13 -6.45 -5.27
N LEU A 252 -9.36 -6.05 -5.61
CA LEU A 252 -9.65 -4.71 -6.13
C LEU A 252 -9.40 -3.63 -5.08
N GLY A 253 -9.78 -3.87 -3.82
CA GLY A 253 -9.48 -2.92 -2.75
C GLY A 253 -7.98 -2.67 -2.59
N ARG A 254 -7.14 -3.70 -2.76
CA ARG A 254 -5.68 -3.52 -2.75
C ARG A 254 -5.18 -2.72 -3.96
N ALA A 255 -5.67 -3.04 -5.15
CA ALA A 255 -5.29 -2.36 -6.38
C ALA A 255 -5.70 -0.88 -6.37
N GLU A 256 -6.85 -0.54 -5.79
CA GLU A 256 -7.35 0.83 -5.73
C GLU A 256 -6.44 1.79 -4.96
N TRP A 257 -5.52 1.26 -4.13
CA TRP A 257 -4.51 2.08 -3.45
C TRP A 257 -3.53 2.76 -4.41
N MET A 258 -3.50 2.42 -5.71
CA MET A 258 -2.80 3.23 -6.72
C MET A 258 -3.32 4.67 -6.77
N LYS A 259 -4.59 4.90 -6.36
CA LYS A 259 -5.17 6.24 -6.24
C LYS A 259 -4.52 7.08 -5.13
N PHE A 260 -3.96 6.45 -4.09
CA PHE A 260 -3.40 7.16 -2.94
C PHE A 260 -2.23 8.09 -3.31
N PRO A 261 -1.13 7.64 -3.94
CA PRO A 261 -0.06 8.56 -4.35
C PRO A 261 -0.52 9.55 -5.42
N ALA A 262 -1.48 9.18 -6.29
CA ALA A 262 -2.01 10.07 -7.32
C ALA A 262 -2.74 11.30 -6.75
N LEU A 263 -3.36 11.18 -5.56
CA LEU A 263 -3.95 12.31 -4.84
C LEU A 263 -2.93 13.40 -4.48
N PHE A 264 -1.67 13.03 -4.22
CA PHE A 264 -0.61 13.97 -3.85
C PHE A 264 0.00 14.70 -5.06
N ILE A 265 -0.27 14.24 -6.26
CA ILE A 265 0.23 14.82 -7.53
C ILE A 265 -0.88 15.35 -8.43
N ASN A 266 -2.12 15.37 -7.93
CA ASN A 266 -3.32 15.84 -8.64
C ASN A 266 -3.62 15.08 -9.95
N GLU A 267 -3.29 13.78 -10.01
CA GLU A 267 -3.49 12.91 -11.18
C GLU A 267 -4.77 12.05 -11.04
N GLU A 268 -5.82 12.60 -10.43
CA GLU A 268 -7.06 11.90 -10.16
C GLU A 268 -7.69 11.30 -11.42
N ALA A 269 -7.69 12.05 -12.53
CA ALA A 269 -8.30 11.56 -13.76
C ALA A 269 -7.52 10.39 -14.36
N ALA A 270 -6.19 10.51 -14.45
CA ALA A 270 -5.34 9.48 -15.05
C ALA A 270 -5.40 8.17 -14.26
N VAL A 271 -5.35 8.25 -12.92
CA VAL A 271 -5.39 7.04 -12.08
C VAL A 271 -6.79 6.42 -12.03
N THR A 272 -7.86 7.22 -12.17
CA THR A 272 -9.23 6.70 -12.26
C THR A 272 -9.40 5.91 -13.54
N ASP A 273 -9.00 6.48 -14.70
CA ASP A 273 -9.09 5.78 -15.99
C ASP A 273 -8.30 4.45 -15.97
N LEU A 274 -7.12 4.42 -15.32
CA LEU A 274 -6.32 3.22 -15.16
C LEU A 274 -7.05 2.18 -14.30
N TYR A 275 -7.48 2.57 -13.11
CA TYR A 275 -8.16 1.67 -12.17
C TYR A 275 -9.46 1.10 -12.74
N ASP A 276 -10.28 1.94 -13.39
CA ASP A 276 -11.56 1.52 -13.98
C ASP A 276 -11.35 0.47 -15.08
N GLY A 277 -10.26 0.57 -15.83
CA GLY A 277 -9.84 -0.44 -16.80
C GLY A 277 -9.55 -1.79 -16.13
N ILE A 278 -8.74 -1.78 -15.08
CA ILE A 278 -8.37 -2.96 -14.27
C ILE A 278 -9.62 -3.59 -13.63
N ALA A 279 -10.45 -2.79 -12.99
CA ALA A 279 -11.67 -3.26 -12.33
C ALA A 279 -12.66 -3.88 -13.32
N THR A 280 -12.78 -3.30 -14.52
CA THR A 280 -13.62 -3.84 -15.60
C THR A 280 -13.11 -5.21 -16.05
N GLU A 281 -11.81 -5.34 -16.33
CA GLU A 281 -11.21 -6.60 -16.77
C GLU A 281 -11.29 -7.68 -15.68
N TYR A 282 -11.06 -7.29 -14.42
CA TYR A 282 -11.27 -8.19 -13.27
C TYR A 282 -12.71 -8.70 -13.21
N GLY A 283 -13.70 -7.82 -13.35
CA GLY A 283 -15.11 -8.16 -13.36
C GLY A 283 -15.49 -9.13 -14.48
N ASP A 284 -15.00 -8.89 -15.70
CA ASP A 284 -15.22 -9.77 -16.86
C ASP A 284 -14.64 -11.18 -16.61
N LEU A 285 -13.49 -11.27 -15.95
CA LEU A 285 -12.87 -12.54 -15.57
C LEU A 285 -13.68 -13.28 -14.50
N VAL A 286 -14.24 -12.57 -13.49
CA VAL A 286 -15.13 -13.15 -12.48
C VAL A 286 -16.39 -13.72 -13.16
N GLU A 287 -17.01 -12.97 -14.07
CA GLU A 287 -18.17 -13.44 -14.83
C GLU A 287 -17.84 -14.68 -15.67
N LYS A 288 -16.67 -14.71 -16.29
CA LYS A 288 -16.16 -15.86 -17.03
C LYS A 288 -15.97 -17.09 -16.13
N ALA A 289 -15.31 -16.94 -14.97
CA ALA A 289 -15.11 -18.01 -14.00
C ALA A 289 -16.43 -18.57 -13.45
N ALA A 290 -17.45 -17.73 -13.28
CA ALA A 290 -18.79 -18.14 -12.84
C ALA A 290 -19.49 -19.08 -13.84
N THR A 291 -19.02 -19.20 -15.08
CA THR A 291 -19.56 -20.16 -16.08
C THR A 291 -19.01 -21.58 -15.93
N ALA A 292 -18.01 -21.78 -15.05
CA ALA A 292 -17.43 -23.08 -14.81
C ALA A 292 -18.50 -24.08 -14.30
N ALA A 293 -18.40 -25.33 -14.74
CA ALA A 293 -19.35 -26.36 -14.37
C ALA A 293 -19.13 -26.92 -12.95
N GLU A 294 -17.89 -26.87 -12.49
CA GLU A 294 -17.45 -27.39 -11.19
C GLU A 294 -16.63 -26.33 -10.46
N ARG A 295 -16.54 -26.47 -9.14
CA ARG A 295 -15.71 -25.62 -8.29
C ARG A 295 -14.66 -26.50 -7.61
N PRO A 296 -13.42 -26.54 -8.14
CA PRO A 296 -12.37 -27.36 -7.54
C PRO A 296 -11.97 -26.85 -6.16
N THR A 297 -11.64 -27.78 -5.28
CA THR A 297 -11.19 -27.49 -3.93
C THR A 297 -9.73 -27.05 -3.92
N VAL A 298 -9.42 -26.00 -3.13
CA VAL A 298 -8.10 -25.36 -3.11
C VAL A 298 -7.53 -25.30 -1.70
N LEU A 299 -6.28 -25.76 -1.56
CA LEU A 299 -5.44 -25.60 -0.38
C LEU A 299 -4.42 -24.48 -0.63
N LEU A 300 -4.19 -23.62 0.38
CA LEU A 300 -3.18 -22.53 0.33
C LEU A 300 -2.03 -22.77 1.29
N ASP A 301 -0.89 -22.16 0.98
CA ASP A 301 0.32 -22.06 1.81
C ASP A 301 0.98 -23.43 2.11
N LYS A 302 1.82 -23.53 3.14
CA LYS A 302 2.42 -24.78 3.61
C LYS A 302 2.70 -24.73 5.10
N ALA A 303 2.91 -25.90 5.69
CA ALA A 303 3.43 -25.98 7.04
C ALA A 303 4.91 -25.55 7.12
N THR A 304 5.25 -24.83 8.17
CA THR A 304 6.61 -24.52 8.60
C THR A 304 6.77 -25.04 10.02
N ASP A 305 7.74 -25.92 10.25
CA ASP A 305 7.95 -26.58 11.54
C ASP A 305 6.68 -27.27 12.10
N GLY A 306 5.84 -27.79 11.20
CA GLY A 306 4.60 -28.49 11.52
C GLY A 306 3.40 -27.58 11.80
N VAL A 307 3.55 -26.27 11.73
CA VAL A 307 2.48 -25.27 11.88
C VAL A 307 2.10 -24.71 10.52
N TRP A 308 0.81 -24.70 10.23
CA TRP A 308 0.21 -24.14 9.02
C TRP A 308 -0.51 -22.84 9.36
N ASN A 309 -0.14 -21.74 8.74
CA ASN A 309 -0.86 -20.48 8.84
C ASN A 309 -1.97 -20.48 7.78
N VAL A 310 -3.16 -20.88 8.20
CA VAL A 310 -4.33 -20.99 7.31
C VAL A 310 -4.95 -19.60 7.16
N ALA A 311 -5.05 -19.09 5.93
CA ALA A 311 -5.67 -17.80 5.67
C ALA A 311 -7.16 -17.80 6.05
N GLY A 312 -7.64 -16.74 6.67
CA GLY A 312 -9.07 -16.59 6.98
C GLY A 312 -9.93 -16.52 5.72
N GLY A 313 -11.19 -16.98 5.84
CA GLY A 313 -12.14 -16.98 4.72
C GLY A 313 -12.52 -15.58 4.21
N GLY A 314 -12.30 -14.53 5.01
CA GLY A 314 -12.46 -13.15 4.62
C GLY A 314 -11.20 -12.47 4.06
N SER A 315 -10.11 -13.21 3.82
CA SER A 315 -8.88 -12.67 3.28
C SER A 315 -8.94 -12.44 1.75
N TYR A 316 -8.07 -11.56 1.23
CA TYR A 316 -7.97 -11.34 -0.21
C TYR A 316 -7.56 -12.62 -0.97
N ALA A 317 -6.78 -13.51 -0.35
CA ALA A 317 -6.39 -14.78 -0.97
C ALA A 317 -7.57 -15.74 -1.12
N ALA A 318 -8.43 -15.84 -0.08
CA ALA A 318 -9.68 -16.59 -0.16
C ALA A 318 -10.63 -16.00 -1.20
N ARG A 319 -10.67 -14.66 -1.29
CA ARG A 319 -11.46 -13.95 -2.29
C ARG A 319 -11.00 -14.26 -3.72
N PHE A 320 -9.71 -14.23 -4.00
CA PHE A 320 -9.18 -14.62 -5.31
C PHE A 320 -9.63 -16.03 -5.74
N ILE A 321 -9.56 -17.01 -4.83
CA ILE A 321 -10.01 -18.36 -5.12
C ILE A 321 -11.51 -18.39 -5.45
N ALA A 322 -12.32 -17.69 -4.66
CA ALA A 322 -13.76 -17.62 -4.88
C ALA A 322 -14.12 -16.98 -6.22
N ASP A 323 -13.44 -15.88 -6.57
CA ASP A 323 -13.61 -15.13 -7.82
C ASP A 323 -13.10 -15.92 -9.03
N ALA A 324 -12.06 -16.73 -8.86
CA ALA A 324 -11.59 -17.68 -9.88
C ALA A 324 -12.47 -18.94 -10.03
N GLY A 325 -13.60 -19.04 -9.32
CA GLY A 325 -14.50 -20.18 -9.39
C GLY A 325 -14.03 -21.40 -8.59
N GLY A 326 -13.06 -21.26 -7.68
CA GLY A 326 -12.60 -22.31 -6.78
C GLY A 326 -13.38 -22.36 -5.47
N ASP A 327 -13.12 -23.39 -4.67
CA ASP A 327 -13.66 -23.59 -3.32
C ASP A 327 -12.49 -23.68 -2.32
N TYR A 328 -12.24 -22.60 -1.58
CA TYR A 328 -11.18 -22.58 -0.58
C TYR A 328 -11.60 -23.42 0.63
N ILE A 329 -10.84 -24.47 0.94
CA ILE A 329 -11.20 -25.48 1.95
C ILE A 329 -11.41 -24.88 3.34
N PHE A 330 -10.70 -23.79 3.66
CA PHE A 330 -10.77 -23.10 4.95
C PHE A 330 -11.59 -21.80 4.89
N SER A 331 -12.51 -21.68 3.94
CA SER A 331 -13.38 -20.50 3.79
C SER A 331 -14.30 -20.23 5.00
N ASP A 332 -14.45 -21.20 5.91
CA ASP A 332 -15.20 -21.11 7.17
C ASP A 332 -14.35 -20.58 8.36
N VAL A 333 -13.04 -20.40 8.18
CA VAL A 333 -12.19 -19.71 9.17
C VAL A 333 -12.57 -18.24 9.22
N GLU A 334 -13.04 -17.80 10.40
CA GLU A 334 -13.57 -16.44 10.57
C GLU A 334 -12.49 -15.36 10.40
N GLY A 335 -12.88 -14.23 9.81
CA GLY A 335 -12.02 -13.06 9.64
C GLY A 335 -11.08 -13.12 8.45
N ASN A 336 -10.16 -12.17 8.40
CA ASN A 336 -9.19 -11.99 7.32
C ASN A 336 -7.74 -12.36 7.73
N SER A 337 -7.52 -12.57 9.03
CA SER A 337 -6.22 -12.96 9.59
C SER A 337 -6.00 -14.46 9.48
N SER A 338 -4.73 -14.89 9.53
CA SER A 338 -4.41 -16.32 9.51
C SER A 338 -4.65 -16.97 10.86
N GLU A 339 -5.18 -18.21 10.84
CA GLU A 339 -5.26 -19.10 11.99
C GLU A 339 -4.12 -20.13 11.93
N GLN A 340 -3.53 -20.44 13.09
CA GLN A 340 -2.47 -21.45 13.19
C GLN A 340 -3.05 -22.81 13.49
N LEU A 341 -2.89 -23.75 12.57
CA LEU A 341 -3.27 -25.16 12.73
C LEU A 341 -2.04 -26.07 12.66
N ASP A 342 -2.08 -27.20 13.30
CA ASP A 342 -1.08 -28.24 13.06
C ASP A 342 -1.34 -28.94 11.71
N ILE A 343 -0.28 -29.46 11.09
CA ILE A 343 -0.36 -30.10 9.77
C ILE A 343 -1.27 -31.34 9.77
N GLU A 344 -1.43 -32.04 10.90
CA GLU A 344 -2.32 -33.18 11.02
C GLU A 344 -3.78 -32.77 10.88
N THR A 345 -4.16 -31.67 11.50
CA THR A 345 -5.48 -31.04 11.36
C THR A 345 -5.76 -30.62 9.91
N VAL A 346 -4.75 -30.01 9.25
CA VAL A 346 -4.87 -29.64 7.84
C VAL A 346 -4.98 -30.89 6.94
N LEU A 347 -4.21 -31.95 7.20
CA LEU A 347 -4.31 -33.22 6.48
C LEU A 347 -5.68 -33.86 6.64
N GLU A 348 -6.23 -33.88 7.86
CA GLU A 348 -7.57 -34.45 8.10
C GLU A 348 -8.63 -33.76 7.24
N ARG A 349 -8.46 -32.45 7.00
CA ARG A 349 -9.46 -31.65 6.34
C ARG A 349 -9.22 -31.45 4.84
N ALA A 350 -7.97 -31.38 4.40
CA ALA A 350 -7.57 -30.93 3.06
C ALA A 350 -6.73 -31.97 2.29
N SER A 351 -6.57 -33.23 2.78
CA SER A 351 -5.78 -34.25 2.09
C SER A 351 -6.24 -34.51 0.64
N ASP A 352 -7.52 -34.35 0.36
CA ASP A 352 -8.14 -34.65 -0.93
C ASP A 352 -8.29 -33.39 -1.83
N ALA A 353 -7.70 -32.24 -1.44
CA ALA A 353 -7.76 -31.02 -2.23
C ALA A 353 -7.40 -31.24 -3.71
N ASP A 354 -8.15 -30.60 -4.61
CA ASP A 354 -7.90 -30.70 -6.05
C ASP A 354 -6.63 -29.96 -6.45
N PHE A 355 -6.43 -28.76 -5.90
CA PHE A 355 -5.26 -27.93 -6.18
C PHE A 355 -4.61 -27.46 -4.87
N TRP A 356 -3.31 -27.27 -4.94
CA TRP A 356 -2.53 -26.68 -3.88
C TRP A 356 -1.77 -25.45 -4.41
N LEU A 357 -2.08 -24.25 -3.88
CA LEU A 357 -1.53 -22.99 -4.34
C LEU A 357 -0.63 -22.36 -3.28
N ASN A 358 0.36 -21.60 -3.74
CA ASN A 358 1.21 -20.71 -2.94
C ASN A 358 1.93 -21.41 -1.78
N PRO A 359 2.62 -22.55 -1.98
CA PRO A 359 3.46 -23.11 -0.91
C PRO A 359 4.59 -22.19 -0.48
N GLY A 360 4.77 -21.07 -1.19
CA GLY A 360 5.48 -19.89 -0.75
C GLY A 360 6.98 -19.93 -0.96
N PHE A 361 7.65 -19.01 -0.29
CA PHE A 361 9.06 -18.74 -0.46
C PHE A 361 9.96 -19.97 -0.18
N GLY A 362 10.98 -20.14 -1.04
CA GLY A 362 11.97 -21.20 -0.91
C GLY A 362 11.52 -22.57 -1.41
N VAL A 363 10.31 -22.66 -2.00
CA VAL A 363 9.80 -23.91 -2.61
C VAL A 363 9.87 -23.76 -4.14
N SER A 364 10.85 -24.42 -4.76
CA SER A 364 11.05 -24.39 -6.20
C SER A 364 10.63 -25.68 -6.92
N SER A 365 10.39 -26.76 -6.14
CA SER A 365 10.00 -28.08 -6.63
C SER A 365 9.15 -28.83 -5.62
N LEU A 366 8.50 -29.91 -6.06
CA LEU A 366 7.82 -30.85 -5.16
C LEU A 366 8.79 -31.50 -4.16
N MET A 367 10.04 -31.71 -4.58
CA MET A 367 11.08 -32.26 -3.71
C MET A 367 11.44 -31.30 -2.57
N ASP A 368 11.48 -29.97 -2.82
CA ASP A 368 11.70 -28.99 -1.76
C ASP A 368 10.56 -28.99 -0.76
N LEU A 369 9.33 -29.15 -1.25
CA LEU A 369 8.13 -29.20 -0.42
C LEU A 369 8.12 -30.44 0.46
N GLU A 370 8.47 -31.63 -0.09
CA GLU A 370 8.62 -32.86 0.69
C GLU A 370 9.80 -32.79 1.69
N ALA A 371 10.91 -32.15 1.30
CA ALA A 371 12.05 -31.99 2.17
C ALA A 371 11.76 -31.03 3.35
N ALA A 372 10.89 -30.02 3.17
CA ALA A 372 10.44 -29.14 4.23
C ALA A 372 9.63 -29.89 5.30
N ASP A 373 8.71 -30.75 4.89
CA ASP A 373 7.99 -31.68 5.76
C ASP A 373 7.49 -32.89 4.94
N PRO A 374 7.94 -34.13 5.26
CA PRO A 374 7.53 -35.31 4.51
C PRO A 374 6.03 -35.59 4.51
N ARG A 375 5.27 -34.99 5.42
CA ARG A 375 3.81 -35.10 5.45
C ARG A 375 3.14 -34.37 4.29
N HIS A 376 3.81 -33.39 3.68
CA HIS A 376 3.35 -32.70 2.49
C HIS A 376 3.07 -33.68 1.32
N ALA A 377 3.83 -34.76 1.20
CA ALA A 377 3.61 -35.77 0.18
C ALA A 377 2.31 -36.58 0.34
N LYS A 378 1.57 -36.40 1.44
CA LYS A 378 0.30 -37.09 1.67
C LYS A 378 -0.93 -36.38 1.10
N PHE A 379 -0.77 -35.17 0.59
CA PHE A 379 -1.86 -34.44 -0.07
C PHE A 379 -2.05 -34.95 -1.50
N ALA A 380 -3.29 -35.15 -1.91
CA ALA A 380 -3.64 -35.65 -3.25
C ALA A 380 -3.17 -34.71 -4.36
N ALA A 381 -3.21 -33.39 -4.14
CA ALA A 381 -2.67 -32.41 -5.08
C ALA A 381 -1.16 -32.58 -5.31
N PHE A 382 -0.40 -32.92 -4.25
CA PHE A 382 1.03 -33.24 -4.37
C PHE A 382 1.26 -34.51 -5.22
N GLU A 383 0.52 -35.58 -4.96
CA GLU A 383 0.63 -36.85 -5.69
C GLU A 383 0.31 -36.69 -7.17
N ARG A 384 -0.66 -35.84 -7.52
CA ARG A 384 -1.03 -35.52 -8.91
C ARG A 384 -0.10 -34.50 -9.57
N GLY A 385 0.73 -33.79 -8.79
CA GLY A 385 1.54 -32.67 -9.22
C GLY A 385 0.71 -31.41 -9.50
N ASP A 386 -0.47 -31.26 -8.90
CA ASP A 386 -1.35 -30.09 -9.02
C ASP A 386 -1.01 -29.05 -7.93
N VAL A 387 0.28 -28.76 -7.82
CA VAL A 387 0.84 -27.77 -6.90
C VAL A 387 1.41 -26.62 -7.71
N TRP A 388 0.96 -25.40 -7.40
CA TRP A 388 1.35 -24.19 -8.13
C TRP A 388 1.88 -23.13 -7.18
N ASN A 389 2.97 -22.48 -7.55
CA ASN A 389 3.55 -21.39 -6.77
C ASN A 389 3.52 -20.10 -7.57
N ASN A 390 3.33 -18.97 -6.88
CA ASN A 390 3.24 -17.63 -7.44
C ASN A 390 4.61 -16.96 -7.61
N ASP A 391 5.63 -17.73 -7.91
CA ASP A 391 7.02 -17.31 -8.00
C ASP A 391 7.62 -17.43 -9.42
N LEU A 392 6.78 -17.33 -10.45
CA LEU A 392 7.25 -17.33 -11.85
C LEU A 392 8.13 -16.12 -12.16
N ARG A 393 7.81 -14.97 -11.56
CA ARG A 393 8.56 -13.72 -11.72
C ARG A 393 9.20 -13.31 -10.41
N VAL A 394 10.34 -13.93 -10.11
CA VAL A 394 11.16 -13.59 -8.94
C VAL A 394 12.53 -13.15 -9.43
N ASN A 395 12.99 -11.99 -8.95
CA ASN A 395 14.31 -11.47 -9.28
C ASN A 395 15.44 -12.16 -8.48
N ALA A 396 16.70 -11.81 -8.77
CA ALA A 396 17.87 -12.43 -8.13
C ALA A 396 17.97 -12.18 -6.62
N ASN A 397 17.29 -11.15 -6.11
CA ASN A 397 17.24 -10.76 -4.71
C ASN A 397 15.94 -11.22 -4.00
N PHE A 398 15.21 -12.13 -4.65
CA PHE A 398 13.95 -12.68 -4.17
C PHE A 398 12.76 -11.69 -4.13
N GLY A 399 12.85 -10.55 -4.80
CA GLY A 399 11.71 -9.69 -5.09
C GLY A 399 10.73 -10.45 -5.97
N ASN A 400 9.48 -10.58 -5.54
CA ASN A 400 8.45 -11.34 -6.23
C ASN A 400 7.41 -10.38 -6.80
N ASP A 401 7.34 -10.33 -8.12
CA ASP A 401 6.47 -9.43 -8.90
C ASP A 401 4.96 -9.66 -8.62
N TYR A 402 4.59 -10.84 -8.11
CA TYR A 402 3.23 -11.09 -7.62
C TYR A 402 2.79 -10.09 -6.54
N PHE A 403 3.72 -9.63 -5.69
CA PHE A 403 3.43 -8.68 -4.62
C PHE A 403 3.62 -7.22 -5.05
N GLU A 404 4.12 -6.95 -6.24
CA GLU A 404 4.26 -5.62 -6.82
C GLU A 404 3.26 -5.42 -7.97
N THR A 405 3.55 -5.91 -9.17
CA THR A 405 2.62 -5.82 -10.31
C THR A 405 1.32 -6.58 -10.02
N GLY A 406 1.37 -7.76 -9.42
CA GLY A 406 0.16 -8.54 -9.12
C GLY A 406 -0.75 -7.90 -8.06
N ALA A 407 -0.23 -7.02 -7.20
CA ALA A 407 -1.04 -6.23 -6.27
C ALA A 407 -1.78 -5.09 -6.98
N ALA A 408 -1.13 -4.45 -7.97
CA ALA A 408 -1.73 -3.37 -8.77
C ALA A 408 -2.65 -3.91 -9.88
N HIS A 409 -2.37 -5.11 -10.39
CA HIS A 409 -3.07 -5.78 -11.49
C HIS A 409 -3.65 -7.13 -11.08
N PRO A 410 -4.68 -7.13 -10.22
CA PRO A 410 -5.31 -8.37 -9.75
C PRO A 410 -6.00 -9.16 -10.87
N GLU A 411 -6.37 -8.53 -11.99
CA GLU A 411 -6.93 -9.19 -13.17
C GLU A 411 -5.93 -10.20 -13.78
N LEU A 412 -4.62 -9.88 -13.78
CA LEU A 412 -3.59 -10.79 -14.25
C LEU A 412 -3.45 -12.02 -13.33
N VAL A 413 -3.51 -11.81 -12.03
CA VAL A 413 -3.51 -12.89 -11.03
C VAL A 413 -4.75 -13.76 -11.17
N LEU A 414 -5.92 -13.15 -11.33
CA LEU A 414 -7.19 -13.86 -11.53
C LEU A 414 -7.17 -14.68 -12.82
N GLY A 415 -6.59 -14.14 -13.91
CA GLY A 415 -6.39 -14.86 -15.17
C GLY A 415 -5.58 -16.13 -15.00
N ASP A 416 -4.46 -16.07 -14.26
CA ASP A 416 -3.64 -17.23 -13.92
C ASP A 416 -4.42 -18.27 -13.11
N LEU A 417 -5.16 -17.83 -12.10
CA LEU A 417 -5.97 -18.72 -11.24
C LEU A 417 -7.09 -19.42 -12.03
N ILE A 418 -7.77 -18.70 -12.93
CA ILE A 418 -8.77 -19.29 -13.82
C ILE A 418 -8.13 -20.34 -14.73
N ALA A 419 -6.96 -20.09 -15.28
CA ALA A 419 -6.25 -21.05 -16.13
C ALA A 419 -5.80 -22.30 -15.36
N ILE A 420 -5.47 -22.16 -14.07
CA ILE A 420 -5.13 -23.28 -13.18
C ILE A 420 -6.38 -24.09 -12.86
N LEU A 421 -7.44 -23.43 -12.41
CA LEU A 421 -8.64 -24.11 -11.86
C LEU A 421 -9.59 -24.58 -12.96
N HIS A 422 -9.65 -23.87 -14.09
CA HIS A 422 -10.57 -24.07 -15.21
C HIS A 422 -9.84 -23.91 -16.56
N PRO A 423 -8.89 -24.80 -16.88
CA PRO A 423 -8.09 -24.68 -18.12
C PRO A 423 -8.95 -24.68 -19.40
N GLU A 424 -10.15 -25.25 -19.36
CA GLU A 424 -11.11 -25.21 -20.46
C GLU A 424 -11.67 -23.81 -20.74
N LEU A 425 -11.69 -22.92 -19.74
CA LEU A 425 -12.09 -21.51 -19.91
C LEU A 425 -10.95 -20.63 -20.42
N ALA A 426 -9.69 -21.07 -20.27
CA ALA A 426 -8.52 -20.29 -20.61
C ALA A 426 -7.44 -21.14 -21.33
N PRO A 427 -7.76 -21.82 -22.46
CA PRO A 427 -6.87 -22.82 -23.08
C PRO A 427 -5.57 -22.25 -23.62
N ASP A 428 -5.55 -20.96 -23.98
CA ASP A 428 -4.39 -20.29 -24.58
C ASP A 428 -3.74 -19.29 -23.60
N HIS A 429 -4.01 -19.42 -22.29
CA HIS A 429 -3.49 -18.50 -21.29
C HIS A 429 -1.97 -18.66 -21.10
N GLU A 430 -1.26 -17.52 -21.14
CA GLU A 430 0.15 -17.44 -20.77
C GLU A 430 0.28 -16.99 -19.31
N PHE A 431 0.84 -17.84 -18.46
CA PHE A 431 0.99 -17.54 -17.05
C PHE A 431 1.89 -16.34 -16.79
N VAL A 432 1.44 -15.46 -15.93
CA VAL A 432 2.17 -14.23 -15.56
C VAL A 432 2.94 -14.44 -14.26
N PHE A 433 2.29 -14.96 -13.24
CA PHE A 433 2.86 -15.09 -11.89
C PHE A 433 3.01 -16.53 -11.40
N TYR A 434 2.17 -17.44 -11.92
CA TYR A 434 2.13 -18.81 -11.44
C TYR A 434 2.95 -19.77 -12.29
N ARG A 435 3.58 -20.73 -11.63
CA ARG A 435 4.18 -21.90 -12.28
C ARG A 435 3.83 -23.16 -11.53
N ARG A 436 3.68 -24.25 -12.27
CA ARG A 436 3.46 -25.60 -11.72
C ARG A 436 4.79 -26.13 -11.18
N LEU A 437 4.79 -26.65 -9.96
CA LEU A 437 5.95 -27.33 -9.36
C LEU A 437 6.15 -28.72 -9.98
N GLN A 438 7.44 -29.10 -10.20
CA GLN A 438 7.82 -30.38 -10.79
C GLN A 438 8.73 -31.18 -9.86
#